data_32e5e8d761d58b21c7cc09e2561938a7
#
_entry.id   32e5e8d761d58b21c7cc09e2561938a7
#
_cell.length_a   1.000
_cell.length_b   1.000
_cell.length_c   1.000
_cell.angle_alpha   90.00
_cell.angle_beta   90.00
_cell.angle_gamma   90.00
#
_symmetry.space_group_name_H-M   'P 1'
#
loop_
_entity.id
_entity.type
_entity.pdbx_description
1 polymer ?
#
loop_
_entity_poly.entity_id
_entity_poly.type
_entity_poly.pdbx_seq_one_letter_code
_entity_poly.pdbx_strand_id
1 'polypeptide(L)'
;MEWSRFDNYVVTDDKARIDFDRVFDWLSDAYWALGRSRDVMARSIENSVALSCLSPGGVQVGFSRWVSDGATFGWLCDVIVDPALRGRGLGTFMVESAVHHPFVAEVPLRLLATRDAHSLYEQFGFTVVPNPLRWMEFRQSSHQ
;
A
#
# COMPACT_ATOMS: atom_id res chain seq x y z
N MET A 1 11.40 7.10 8.81
CA MET A 1 11.93 5.77 8.47
C MET A 1 12.13 5.66 6.98
N GLU A 2 13.26 5.14 6.59
CA GLU A 2 13.57 4.93 5.18
C GLU A 2 14.20 3.56 4.98
N TRP A 3 13.90 2.94 3.85
CA TRP A 3 14.53 1.71 3.39
C TRP A 3 15.14 1.96 2.02
N SER A 4 16.32 1.41 1.77
CA SER A 4 17.04 1.61 0.51
C SER A 4 17.21 0.31 -0.23
N ARG A 5 17.14 0.37 -1.54
CA ARG A 5 17.44 -0.72 -2.44
C ARG A 5 18.81 -0.47 -3.08
N PHE A 6 19.52 -1.55 -3.49
CA PHE A 6 20.88 -1.44 -4.00
C PHE A 6 21.02 -0.53 -5.23
N ASP A 7 19.94 -0.30 -5.97
CA ASP A 7 19.89 0.61 -7.11
C ASP A 7 19.41 2.02 -6.72
N ASN A 8 19.48 2.35 -5.42
CA ASN A 8 19.21 3.66 -4.85
C ASN A 8 17.74 4.12 -4.90
N TYR A 9 16.82 3.21 -5.08
CA TYR A 9 15.41 3.50 -4.81
C TYR A 9 15.19 3.48 -3.30
N VAL A 10 14.29 4.32 -2.81
CA VAL A 10 14.03 4.50 -1.38
C VAL A 10 12.55 4.40 -1.12
N VAL A 11 12.16 3.74 -0.03
CA VAL A 11 10.81 3.82 0.52
C VAL A 11 10.89 4.68 1.78
N THR A 12 9.99 5.64 1.90
CA THR A 12 9.93 6.55 3.06
C THR A 12 8.51 6.69 3.57
N ASP A 13 8.35 6.86 4.88
CA ASP A 13 7.04 7.15 5.50
C ASP A 13 6.82 8.65 5.73
N ASP A 14 7.69 9.49 5.22
CA ASP A 14 7.53 10.93 5.31
C ASP A 14 6.42 11.38 4.36
N LYS A 15 5.28 11.77 4.93
CA LYS A 15 4.12 12.20 4.14
C LYS A 15 4.38 13.45 3.31
N ALA A 16 5.37 14.26 3.67
CA ALA A 16 5.75 15.43 2.89
C ALA A 16 6.34 15.05 1.52
N ARG A 17 6.76 13.80 1.35
CA ARG A 17 7.32 13.30 0.11
C ARG A 17 6.26 12.72 -0.84
N ILE A 18 4.99 12.71 -0.45
CA ILE A 18 3.91 12.21 -1.29
C ILE A 18 3.58 13.25 -2.36
N ASP A 19 3.66 12.83 -3.61
CA ASP A 19 3.12 13.60 -4.73
C ASP A 19 1.63 13.25 -4.86
N PHE A 20 0.79 14.04 -4.22
CA PHE A 20 -0.64 13.72 -4.11
C PHE A 20 -1.31 13.56 -5.47
N ASP A 21 -1.06 14.50 -6.38
CA ASP A 21 -1.70 14.46 -7.70
C ASP A 21 -1.29 13.20 -8.47
N ARG A 22 -0.03 12.83 -8.38
CA ARG A 22 0.49 11.65 -9.06
C ARG A 22 -0.14 10.37 -8.50
N VAL A 23 -0.20 10.25 -7.19
CA VAL A 23 -0.81 9.08 -6.53
C VAL A 23 -2.31 9.03 -6.82
N PHE A 24 -2.98 10.19 -6.78
CA PHE A 24 -4.40 10.26 -7.08
C PHE A 24 -4.67 9.78 -8.52
N ASP A 25 -3.86 10.22 -9.48
CA ASP A 25 -4.00 9.79 -10.87
C ASP A 25 -3.82 8.28 -11.02
N TRP A 26 -2.82 7.71 -10.37
CA TRP A 26 -2.61 6.26 -10.42
C TRP A 26 -3.80 5.50 -9.85
N LEU A 27 -4.32 5.94 -8.71
CA LEU A 27 -5.41 5.25 -8.04
C LEU A 27 -6.75 5.45 -8.75
N SER A 28 -6.91 6.51 -9.52
CA SER A 28 -8.11 6.75 -10.31
C SER A 28 -8.37 5.63 -11.32
N ASP A 29 -7.33 4.97 -11.79
CA ASP A 29 -7.45 3.86 -12.74
C ASP A 29 -7.42 2.49 -12.05
N ALA A 30 -7.21 2.45 -10.74
CA ALA A 30 -7.13 1.19 -10.00
C ALA A 30 -8.53 0.66 -9.68
N TYR A 31 -8.76 -0.62 -9.97
CA TYR A 31 -10.09 -1.21 -9.81
C TYR A 31 -10.62 -1.12 -8.37
N TRP A 32 -9.72 -1.13 -7.39
CA TRP A 32 -10.11 -1.11 -5.96
C TRP A 32 -10.41 0.29 -5.44
N ALA A 33 -10.11 1.33 -6.20
CA ALA A 33 -10.23 2.72 -5.75
C ALA A 33 -11.04 3.60 -6.69
N LEU A 34 -11.79 2.99 -7.62
CA LEU A 34 -12.60 3.72 -8.60
C LEU A 34 -13.60 4.64 -7.90
N GLY A 35 -13.70 5.87 -8.39
CA GLY A 35 -14.66 6.84 -7.89
C GLY A 35 -14.29 7.52 -6.58
N ARG A 36 -13.12 7.24 -6.03
CA ARG A 36 -12.66 7.88 -4.79
C ARG A 36 -12.35 9.36 -5.07
N SER A 37 -12.93 10.26 -4.27
CA SER A 37 -12.69 11.70 -4.42
C SER A 37 -11.32 12.10 -3.86
N ARG A 38 -10.86 13.30 -4.23
CA ARG A 38 -9.62 13.85 -3.69
C ARG A 38 -9.71 14.02 -2.18
N ASP A 39 -10.85 14.48 -1.66
CA ASP A 39 -11.04 14.67 -0.22
C ASP A 39 -10.98 13.35 0.54
N VAL A 40 -11.61 12.30 0.01
CA VAL A 40 -11.57 10.97 0.62
C VAL A 40 -10.14 10.44 0.62
N MET A 41 -9.42 10.61 -0.47
CA MET A 41 -8.04 10.17 -0.55
C MET A 41 -7.14 10.92 0.42
N ALA A 42 -7.28 12.25 0.50
CA ALA A 42 -6.48 13.04 1.43
C ALA A 42 -6.72 12.60 2.88
N ARG A 43 -7.98 12.37 3.25
CA ARG A 43 -8.32 11.89 4.59
C ARG A 43 -7.75 10.50 4.84
N SER A 44 -7.79 9.62 3.85
CA SER A 44 -7.25 8.27 3.99
C SER A 44 -5.75 8.28 4.27
N ILE A 45 -5.02 9.16 3.58
CA ILE A 45 -3.57 9.30 3.80
C ILE A 45 -3.29 9.87 5.19
N GLU A 46 -4.05 10.88 5.60
CA GLU A 46 -3.88 11.50 6.91
C GLU A 46 -4.03 10.49 8.05
N ASN A 47 -4.92 9.53 7.90
CA ASN A 47 -5.24 8.54 8.94
C ASN A 47 -4.57 7.17 8.72
N SER A 48 -3.54 7.12 7.89
CA SER A 48 -2.81 5.89 7.59
C SER A 48 -1.33 6.09 7.82
N VAL A 49 -0.60 4.98 7.90
CA VAL A 49 0.84 4.98 7.68
C VAL A 49 1.04 4.88 6.18
N ALA A 50 1.42 5.97 5.54
CA ALA A 50 1.57 6.04 4.10
C ALA A 50 3.04 5.96 3.72
N LEU A 51 3.35 5.12 2.73
CA LEU A 51 4.71 4.87 2.28
C LEU A 51 4.84 5.28 0.82
N SER A 52 5.91 6.01 0.52
CA SER A 52 6.24 6.42 -0.85
C SER A 52 7.52 5.74 -1.30
N CYS A 53 7.52 5.20 -2.50
CA CYS A 53 8.74 4.74 -3.15
C CYS A 53 9.25 5.85 -4.06
N LEU A 54 10.51 6.21 -3.88
CA LEU A 54 11.14 7.30 -4.61
C LEU A 54 12.28 6.76 -5.46
N SER A 55 12.39 7.29 -6.69
CA SER A 55 13.53 6.99 -7.56
C SER A 55 14.80 7.64 -7.02
N PRO A 56 15.98 7.29 -7.58
CA PRO A 56 17.23 7.99 -7.21
C PRO A 56 17.16 9.50 -7.37
N GLY A 57 16.38 9.99 -8.32
CA GLY A 57 16.17 11.43 -8.53
C GLY A 57 15.13 12.06 -7.61
N GLY A 58 14.54 11.29 -6.71
CA GLY A 58 13.57 11.82 -5.76
C GLY A 58 12.14 11.88 -6.27
N VAL A 59 11.85 11.32 -7.44
CA VAL A 59 10.50 11.28 -8.01
C VAL A 59 9.73 10.09 -7.42
N GLN A 60 8.50 10.33 -7.02
CA GLN A 60 7.67 9.25 -6.50
C GLN A 60 7.29 8.28 -7.61
N VAL A 61 7.58 7.00 -7.39
CA VAL A 61 7.33 5.91 -8.35
C VAL A 61 6.45 4.80 -7.79
N GLY A 62 6.07 4.90 -6.52
CA GLY A 62 5.17 3.93 -5.92
C GLY A 62 4.56 4.45 -4.64
N PHE A 63 3.51 3.76 -4.19
CA PHE A 63 2.76 4.14 -3.01
C PHE A 63 2.15 2.91 -2.35
N SER A 64 2.00 2.96 -1.04
CA SER A 64 1.21 1.98 -0.28
C SER A 64 0.80 2.62 1.03
N ARG A 65 -0.18 2.03 1.71
CA ARG A 65 -0.55 2.52 3.03
C ARG A 65 -1.08 1.39 3.90
N TRP A 66 -0.83 1.53 5.21
CA TRP A 66 -1.38 0.67 6.23
C TRP A 66 -2.49 1.40 6.97
N VAL A 67 -3.63 0.74 7.13
CA VAL A 67 -4.65 1.13 8.11
C VAL A 67 -4.50 0.19 9.29
N SER A 68 -4.14 0.71 10.45
CA SER A 68 -3.82 -0.14 11.60
C SER A 68 -3.90 0.65 12.89
N ASP A 69 -4.20 -0.05 13.99
CA ASP A 69 -4.08 0.52 15.32
C ASP A 69 -2.65 0.34 15.90
N GLY A 70 -1.78 -0.32 15.16
CA GLY A 70 -0.41 -0.58 15.61
C GLY A 70 -0.29 -1.66 16.67
N ALA A 71 -1.37 -2.41 16.95
CA ALA A 71 -1.38 -3.37 18.05
C ALA A 71 -2.09 -4.67 17.70
N THR A 72 -3.28 -4.61 17.14
CA THR A 72 -4.13 -5.80 16.99
C THR A 72 -4.40 -6.19 15.55
N PHE A 73 -4.42 -5.23 14.62
CA PHE A 73 -4.89 -5.46 13.26
C PHE A 73 -4.22 -4.49 12.29
N GLY A 74 -3.96 -4.97 11.08
CA GLY A 74 -3.48 -4.11 10.00
C GLY A 74 -4.12 -4.48 8.67
N TRP A 75 -4.40 -3.47 7.86
CA TRP A 75 -4.91 -3.63 6.51
C TRP A 75 -3.98 -2.91 5.54
N LEU A 76 -3.30 -3.68 4.68
CA LEU A 76 -2.42 -3.11 3.65
C LEU A 76 -3.24 -2.84 2.40
N CYS A 77 -3.20 -1.61 1.92
CA CYS A 77 -4.00 -1.20 0.78
C CYS A 77 -3.31 -0.16 -0.08
N ASP A 78 -3.90 0.10 -1.24
CA ASP A 78 -3.42 1.08 -2.20
C ASP A 78 -1.97 0.85 -2.63
N VAL A 79 -1.54 -0.40 -2.74
CA VAL A 79 -0.20 -0.75 -3.20
C VAL A 79 -0.15 -0.56 -4.71
N ILE A 80 0.64 0.40 -5.16
CA ILE A 80 0.71 0.72 -6.58
C ILE A 80 2.11 1.17 -6.98
N VAL A 81 2.55 0.72 -8.14
CA VAL A 81 3.81 1.11 -8.77
C VAL A 81 3.47 1.86 -10.05
N ASP A 82 4.25 2.90 -10.34
CA ASP A 82 4.13 3.64 -11.61
C ASP A 82 4.05 2.62 -12.77
N PRO A 83 3.01 2.70 -13.61
CA PRO A 83 2.84 1.75 -14.71
C PRO A 83 4.06 1.62 -15.61
N ALA A 84 4.82 2.71 -15.78
CA ALA A 84 6.02 2.71 -16.61
C ALA A 84 7.19 1.92 -16.01
N LEU A 85 7.13 1.58 -14.73
CA LEU A 85 8.22 0.93 -14.00
C LEU A 85 7.87 -0.45 -13.48
N ARG A 86 6.74 -1.01 -13.89
CA ARG A 86 6.34 -2.36 -13.48
C ARG A 86 7.30 -3.41 -14.05
N GLY A 87 7.43 -4.53 -13.34
CA GLY A 87 8.29 -5.63 -13.77
C GLY A 87 9.76 -5.45 -13.38
N ARG A 88 10.09 -4.48 -12.54
CA ARG A 88 11.47 -4.21 -12.10
C ARG A 88 11.72 -4.58 -10.65
N GLY A 89 10.78 -5.25 -10.00
CA GLY A 89 10.93 -5.65 -8.60
C GLY A 89 10.62 -4.55 -7.59
N LEU A 90 10.10 -3.40 -8.02
CA LEU A 90 9.75 -2.32 -7.10
C LEU A 90 8.59 -2.70 -6.17
N GLY A 91 7.61 -3.43 -6.70
CA GLY A 91 6.50 -3.92 -5.87
C GLY A 91 6.99 -4.79 -4.73
N THR A 92 7.90 -5.70 -5.01
CA THR A 92 8.50 -6.56 -3.99
C THR A 92 9.24 -5.74 -2.94
N PHE A 93 10.05 -4.79 -3.35
CA PHE A 93 10.75 -3.89 -2.45
C PHE A 93 9.79 -3.11 -1.56
N MET A 94 8.72 -2.57 -2.16
CA MET A 94 7.72 -1.79 -1.42
C MET A 94 7.00 -2.64 -0.38
N VAL A 95 6.58 -3.84 -0.75
CA VAL A 95 5.88 -4.73 0.20
C VAL A 95 6.82 -5.17 1.31
N GLU A 96 8.06 -5.49 1.00
CA GLU A 96 9.06 -5.82 2.02
C GLU A 96 9.21 -4.68 3.02
N SER A 97 9.35 -3.45 2.53
CA SER A 97 9.45 -2.26 3.39
C SER A 97 8.20 -2.08 4.23
N ALA A 98 7.03 -2.29 3.64
CA ALA A 98 5.75 -2.12 4.33
C ALA A 98 5.59 -3.12 5.48
N VAL A 99 5.89 -4.40 5.25
CA VAL A 99 5.69 -5.42 6.29
C VAL A 99 6.68 -5.26 7.45
N HIS A 100 7.82 -4.63 7.21
CA HIS A 100 8.83 -4.39 8.24
C HIS A 100 8.71 -3.03 8.91
N HIS A 101 7.73 -2.22 8.54
CA HIS A 101 7.54 -0.92 9.18
C HIS A 101 7.24 -1.12 10.68
N PRO A 102 7.96 -0.41 11.58
CA PRO A 102 7.85 -0.65 13.02
C PRO A 102 6.43 -0.55 13.58
N PHE A 103 5.59 0.28 12.99
CA PHE A 103 4.22 0.44 13.48
C PHE A 103 3.39 -0.84 13.35
N VAL A 104 3.70 -1.67 12.35
CA VAL A 104 2.92 -2.88 12.05
C VAL A 104 3.71 -4.18 12.17
N ALA A 105 5.03 -4.11 12.31
CA ALA A 105 5.89 -5.30 12.23
C ALA A 105 5.51 -6.39 13.23
N GLU A 106 4.97 -6.03 14.39
CA GLU A 106 4.59 -6.97 15.43
C GLU A 106 3.07 -7.12 15.57
N VAL A 107 2.29 -6.52 14.68
CA VAL A 107 0.83 -6.68 14.68
C VAL A 107 0.51 -8.12 14.25
N PRO A 108 -0.21 -8.90 15.08
CA PRO A 108 -0.35 -10.33 14.85
C PRO A 108 -1.25 -10.69 13.67
N LEU A 109 -2.20 -9.85 13.32
CA LEU A 109 -3.10 -10.12 12.21
C LEU A 109 -3.04 -8.97 11.22
N ARG A 110 -2.53 -9.26 10.03
CA ARG A 110 -2.43 -8.27 8.95
C ARG A 110 -3.05 -8.86 7.71
N LEU A 111 -3.94 -8.12 7.09
CA LEU A 111 -4.73 -8.56 5.96
C LEU A 111 -4.54 -7.63 4.76
N LEU A 112 -4.85 -8.17 3.61
CA LEU A 112 -4.98 -7.41 2.38
C LEU A 112 -5.96 -8.13 1.46
N ALA A 113 -6.42 -7.44 0.43
CA ALA A 113 -7.20 -8.06 -0.63
C ALA A 113 -6.48 -7.84 -1.94
N THR A 114 -6.38 -8.88 -2.75
CA THR A 114 -5.79 -8.79 -4.07
C THR A 114 -6.54 -9.69 -5.04
N ARG A 115 -6.68 -9.23 -6.28
CA ARG A 115 -7.31 -10.01 -7.33
C ARG A 115 -6.29 -10.92 -8.04
N ASP A 116 -5.06 -10.47 -8.19
CA ASP A 116 -4.10 -11.06 -9.11
C ASP A 116 -2.64 -11.03 -8.67
N ALA A 117 -2.35 -10.65 -7.43
CA ALA A 117 -0.97 -10.52 -6.96
C ALA A 117 -0.64 -11.42 -5.76
N HIS A 118 -1.34 -12.53 -5.61
CA HIS A 118 -1.12 -13.46 -4.49
C HIS A 118 0.34 -13.87 -4.34
N SER A 119 1.01 -14.18 -5.46
CA SER A 119 2.40 -14.65 -5.41
C SER A 119 3.36 -13.61 -4.85
N LEU A 120 3.09 -12.33 -5.07
CA LEU A 120 3.89 -11.26 -4.49
C LEU A 120 3.79 -11.29 -2.97
N TYR A 121 2.58 -11.35 -2.44
CA TYR A 121 2.36 -11.25 -1.00
C TYR A 121 2.72 -12.54 -0.27
N GLU A 122 2.61 -13.68 -0.92
CA GLU A 122 3.01 -14.97 -0.35
C GLU A 122 4.48 -15.00 0.03
N GLN A 123 5.32 -14.26 -0.69
CA GLN A 123 6.74 -14.15 -0.37
C GLN A 123 6.99 -13.57 1.04
N PHE A 124 6.02 -12.84 1.57
CA PHE A 124 6.15 -12.16 2.86
C PHE A 124 5.27 -12.75 3.94
N GLY A 125 4.76 -13.96 3.72
CA GLY A 125 4.02 -14.69 4.74
C GLY A 125 2.50 -14.54 4.69
N PHE A 126 1.97 -13.80 3.71
CA PHE A 126 0.51 -13.75 3.52
C PHE A 126 0.02 -15.04 2.89
N THR A 127 -1.10 -15.55 3.37
CA THR A 127 -1.75 -16.73 2.82
C THR A 127 -3.23 -16.43 2.65
N VAL A 128 -3.89 -17.18 1.79
CA VAL A 128 -5.35 -17.12 1.72
C VAL A 128 -5.90 -17.45 3.10
N VAL A 129 -6.89 -16.67 3.56
CA VAL A 129 -7.45 -16.90 4.90
C VAL A 129 -7.98 -18.32 5.02
N PRO A 130 -7.67 -19.04 6.11
CA PRO A 130 -8.03 -20.45 6.22
C PRO A 130 -9.54 -20.71 6.29
N ASN A 131 -10.31 -19.72 6.74
CA ASN A 131 -11.77 -19.85 6.85
C ASN A 131 -12.43 -18.63 6.23
N PRO A 132 -12.49 -18.56 4.87
CA PRO A 132 -12.99 -17.34 4.21
C PRO A 132 -14.45 -17.04 4.57
N LEU A 133 -15.24 -18.02 4.92
CA LEU A 133 -16.64 -17.81 5.30
C LEU A 133 -16.81 -17.11 6.66
N ARG A 134 -15.73 -16.94 7.40
CA ARG A 134 -15.76 -16.20 8.67
C ARG A 134 -15.61 -14.68 8.44
N TRP A 135 -15.28 -14.28 7.23
CA TRP A 135 -15.05 -12.88 6.88
C TRP A 135 -16.26 -12.33 6.17
N MET A 136 -16.68 -11.15 6.55
CA MET A 136 -17.84 -10.49 5.99
C MET A 136 -17.49 -9.07 5.61
N GLU A 137 -18.08 -8.55 4.53
CA GLU A 137 -17.90 -7.16 4.15
C GLU A 137 -19.25 -6.43 4.13
N PHE A 138 -19.21 -5.15 4.43
CA PHE A 138 -20.30 -4.22 4.21
C PHE A 138 -19.83 -3.17 3.22
N ARG A 139 -20.52 -3.02 2.10
CA ARG A 139 -20.22 -1.99 1.12
C ARG A 139 -21.40 -1.05 0.97
N GLN A 140 -21.09 0.27 0.97
CA GLN A 140 -22.09 1.25 0.56
C GLN A 140 -22.30 1.08 -0.94
N SER A 141 -23.54 1.15 -1.37
CA SER A 141 -23.90 0.89 -2.77
C SER A 141 -23.56 2.03 -3.71
N SER A 142 -23.03 3.14 -3.23
CA SER A 142 -22.81 4.33 -4.05
C SER A 142 -21.62 5.13 -3.57
N HIS A 143 -21.08 5.94 -4.46
CA HIS A 143 -20.17 7.04 -4.15
C HIS A 143 -18.88 6.65 -3.44
N GLN A 144 -18.28 5.58 -3.82
CA GLN A 144 -17.00 5.21 -3.26
C GLN A 144 -15.85 6.05 -3.76
#